data_d072e5419265f74ddb37ae0dc6462488
#
_entry.id   d072e5419265f74ddb37ae0dc6462488
#
_cell.length_a   1.000
_cell.length_b   1.000
_cell.length_c   1.000
_cell.angle_alpha   90.00
_cell.angle_beta   90.00
_cell.angle_gamma   90.00
#
_symmetry.space_group_name_H-M   'P 1'
#
loop_
_entity.id
_entity.type
_entity.pdbx_description
1 polymer ?
#
loop_
_entity_poly.entity_id
_entity_poly.type
_entity_poly.pdbx_seq_one_letter_code
_entity_poly.pdbx_strand_id
1 'polypeptide(L)'
;SFVAMYSALGPHLGSIGMSQSQLIWLRLAGLPSMCVSLVIGRIAARIPIGTIARASFIVAALGLLLEGLLSATLWGIIVASLVFVAGIAMAVPTMITLFGQASAPYRAGGMAVNGAVLFIGASLGPLAARLPVGFSTLMWALAGVLLLACGCVMVFQRLSPPDER
;
A
#
# COMPACT_ATOMS: atom_id res chain seq x y z
N SER A 1 -1.27 -6.21 1.11
CA SER A 1 0.14 -6.03 0.72
C SER A 1 1.02 -5.51 1.86
N PHE A 2 0.62 -4.44 2.60
CA PHE A 2 1.45 -3.85 3.66
C PHE A 2 1.90 -4.87 4.74
N VAL A 3 0.95 -5.57 5.35
CA VAL A 3 1.25 -6.58 6.37
C VAL A 3 2.06 -7.75 5.80
N ALA A 4 1.76 -8.19 4.57
CA ALA A 4 2.49 -9.27 3.91
C ALA A 4 3.97 -8.91 3.70
N MET A 5 4.25 -7.69 3.19
CA MET A 5 5.61 -7.20 3.00
C MET A 5 6.38 -7.18 4.32
N TYR A 6 5.86 -6.54 5.37
CA TYR A 6 6.55 -6.47 6.66
C TYR A 6 6.73 -7.85 7.34
N SER A 7 5.79 -8.78 7.11
CA SER A 7 5.92 -10.15 7.63
C SER A 7 7.01 -10.95 6.91
N ALA A 8 7.21 -10.71 5.60
CA ALA A 8 8.24 -11.37 4.81
C ALA A 8 9.61 -10.71 4.97
N LEU A 9 9.64 -9.39 5.22
CA LEU A 9 10.87 -8.60 5.33
C LEU A 9 11.73 -9.02 6.52
N GLY A 10 11.12 -9.33 7.67
CA GLY A 10 11.86 -9.74 8.86
C GLY A 10 12.75 -10.97 8.65
N PRO A 11 12.18 -12.10 8.23
CA PRO A 11 12.97 -13.31 7.91
C PRO A 11 14.00 -13.09 6.81
N HIS A 12 13.67 -12.32 5.77
CA HIS A 12 14.59 -12.01 4.68
C HIS A 12 15.82 -11.22 5.16
N LEU A 13 15.63 -10.18 5.95
CA LEU A 13 16.73 -9.40 6.52
C LEU A 13 17.56 -10.20 7.52
N GLY A 14 16.92 -11.11 8.28
CA GLY A 14 17.63 -12.06 9.13
C GLY A 14 18.54 -12.99 8.35
N SER A 15 18.13 -13.44 7.16
CA SER A 15 18.96 -14.28 6.27
C SER A 15 20.19 -13.54 5.68
N ILE A 16 20.13 -12.21 5.62
CA ILE A 16 21.24 -11.33 5.18
C ILE A 16 22.14 -10.93 6.37
N GLY A 17 21.88 -11.45 7.58
CA GLY A 17 22.71 -11.22 8.77
C GLY A 17 22.41 -9.94 9.55
N MET A 18 21.20 -9.36 9.37
CA MET A 18 20.78 -8.19 10.15
C MET A 18 20.32 -8.54 11.57
N SER A 19 20.71 -7.68 12.52
CA SER A 19 20.27 -7.80 13.92
C SER A 19 18.84 -7.28 14.11
N GLN A 20 18.17 -7.77 15.16
CA GLN A 20 16.81 -7.34 15.54
C GLN A 20 16.72 -5.82 15.79
N SER A 21 17.76 -5.19 16.30
CA SER A 21 17.82 -3.75 16.50
C SER A 21 17.78 -2.96 15.18
N GLN A 22 18.45 -3.45 14.15
CA GLN A 22 18.43 -2.83 12.82
C GLN A 22 17.05 -2.94 12.16
N LEU A 23 16.32 -4.03 12.40
CA LEU A 23 14.93 -4.19 11.97
C LEU A 23 13.99 -3.14 12.60
N ILE A 24 14.20 -2.83 13.89
CA ILE A 24 13.42 -1.79 14.56
C ILE A 24 13.71 -0.42 13.94
N TRP A 25 14.98 -0.10 13.68
CA TRP A 25 15.37 1.15 13.02
C TRP A 25 14.77 1.27 11.61
N LEU A 26 14.71 0.18 10.84
CA LEU A 26 14.08 0.16 9.52
C LEU A 26 12.57 0.47 9.62
N ARG A 27 11.89 -0.10 10.62
CA ARG A 27 10.46 0.19 10.86
C ARG A 27 10.24 1.65 11.29
N LEU A 28 11.11 2.18 12.15
CA LEU A 28 11.06 3.58 12.57
C LEU A 28 11.36 4.53 11.42
N ALA A 29 12.25 4.17 10.49
CA ALA A 29 12.53 4.95 9.29
C ALA A 29 11.30 5.07 8.35
N GLY A 30 10.32 4.16 8.46
CA GLY A 30 9.04 4.27 7.77
C GLY A 30 8.09 5.32 8.34
N LEU A 31 8.27 5.76 9.59
CA LEU A 31 7.39 6.75 10.23
C LEU A 31 7.35 8.11 9.51
N PRO A 32 8.47 8.71 9.05
CA PRO A 32 8.43 9.96 8.30
C PRO A 32 7.59 9.89 7.03
N SER A 33 7.55 8.73 6.35
CA SER A 33 6.73 8.56 5.16
C SER A 33 5.23 8.58 5.47
N MET A 34 4.80 8.32 6.71
CA MET A 34 3.42 8.53 7.14
C MET A 34 3.03 10.01 7.20
N CYS A 35 4.00 10.93 7.38
CA CYS A 35 3.75 12.37 7.32
C CYS A 35 3.30 12.82 5.93
N VAL A 36 3.54 12.02 4.89
CA VAL A 36 3.01 12.26 3.55
C VAL A 36 1.47 12.32 3.58
N SER A 37 0.82 11.53 4.44
CA SER A 37 -0.65 11.56 4.59
C SER A 37 -1.19 12.93 5.03
N LEU A 38 -0.42 13.71 5.79
CA LEU A 38 -0.81 15.06 6.22
C LEU A 38 -0.82 16.06 5.07
N VAL A 39 0.03 15.86 4.08
CA VAL A 39 0.12 16.72 2.88
C VAL A 39 -1.01 16.40 1.90
N ILE A 40 -1.56 15.19 1.94
CA ILE A 40 -2.62 14.73 1.02
C ILE A 40 -3.87 15.60 1.16
N GLY A 41 -4.24 16.01 2.36
CA GLY A 41 -5.39 16.90 2.57
C GLY A 41 -5.30 18.20 1.77
N ARG A 42 -4.08 18.77 1.65
CA ARG A 42 -3.82 19.95 0.82
C ARG A 42 -3.80 19.65 -0.68
N ILE A 43 -3.28 18.49 -1.06
CA ILE A 43 -3.22 18.04 -2.46
C ILE A 43 -4.63 17.68 -2.96
N ALA A 44 -5.43 17.01 -2.14
CA ALA A 44 -6.81 16.62 -2.46
C ALA A 44 -7.75 17.82 -2.68
N ALA A 45 -7.40 19.00 -2.16
CA ALA A 45 -8.14 20.23 -2.44
C ALA A 45 -7.95 20.74 -3.88
N ARG A 46 -6.94 20.24 -4.62
CA ARG A 46 -6.59 20.71 -5.97
C ARG A 46 -6.65 19.61 -7.03
N ILE A 47 -6.62 18.35 -6.65
CA ILE A 47 -6.54 17.20 -7.54
C ILE A 47 -7.71 16.26 -7.25
N PRO A 48 -8.42 15.75 -8.28
CA PRO A 48 -9.48 14.77 -8.09
C PRO A 48 -9.00 13.58 -7.28
N ILE A 49 -9.78 13.20 -6.25
CA ILE A 49 -9.44 12.14 -5.30
C ILE A 49 -9.10 10.82 -5.99
N GLY A 50 -9.78 10.51 -7.09
CA GLY A 50 -9.52 9.33 -7.89
C GLY A 50 -8.18 9.32 -8.62
N THR A 51 -7.64 10.50 -8.97
CA THR A 51 -6.30 10.61 -9.54
C THR A 51 -5.25 10.34 -8.46
N ILE A 52 -5.47 10.84 -7.24
CA ILE A 52 -4.60 10.55 -6.09
C ILE A 52 -4.62 9.06 -5.77
N ALA A 53 -5.80 8.41 -5.79
CA ALA A 53 -5.91 6.96 -5.57
C ALA A 53 -5.07 6.17 -6.57
N ARG A 54 -5.17 6.48 -7.86
CA ARG A 54 -4.37 5.81 -8.91
C ARG A 54 -2.88 6.03 -8.69
N ALA A 55 -2.46 7.28 -8.48
CA ALA A 55 -1.06 7.60 -8.23
C ALA A 55 -0.50 6.86 -7.01
N SER A 56 -1.27 6.78 -5.92
CA SER A 56 -0.85 6.09 -4.70
C SER A 56 -0.64 4.58 -4.91
N PHE A 57 -1.53 3.91 -5.66
CA PHE A 57 -1.35 2.49 -5.99
C PHE A 57 -0.15 2.25 -6.89
N ILE A 58 0.10 3.15 -7.87
CA ILE A 58 1.27 3.07 -8.75
C ILE A 58 2.55 3.26 -7.93
N VAL A 59 2.62 4.27 -7.06
CA VAL A 59 3.79 4.51 -6.20
C VAL A 59 4.04 3.31 -5.28
N ALA A 60 2.99 2.76 -4.66
CA ALA A 60 3.13 1.57 -3.82
C ALA A 60 3.59 0.34 -4.61
N ALA A 61 3.05 0.12 -5.80
CA ALA A 61 3.48 -0.98 -6.67
C ALA A 61 4.94 -0.83 -7.11
N LEU A 62 5.37 0.38 -7.48
CA LEU A 62 6.77 0.66 -7.80
C LEU A 62 7.69 0.40 -6.61
N GLY A 63 7.28 0.77 -5.39
CA GLY A 63 8.03 0.45 -4.17
C GLY A 63 8.25 -1.05 -4.01
N LEU A 64 7.22 -1.88 -4.18
CA LEU A 64 7.34 -3.35 -4.10
C LEU A 64 8.17 -3.95 -5.24
N LEU A 65 8.04 -3.43 -6.46
CA LEU A 65 8.88 -3.88 -7.59
C LEU A 65 10.35 -3.59 -7.32
N LEU A 66 10.67 -2.39 -6.85
CA LEU A 66 12.03 -2.01 -6.45
C LEU A 66 12.55 -2.87 -5.31
N GLU A 67 11.71 -3.18 -4.31
CA GLU A 67 12.08 -4.03 -3.19
C GLU A 67 12.42 -5.47 -3.63
N GLY A 68 11.66 -6.01 -4.59
CA GLY A 68 11.98 -7.29 -5.21
C GLY A 68 13.27 -7.28 -6.04
N LEU A 69 13.55 -6.18 -6.76
CA LEU A 69 14.76 -6.02 -7.58
C LEU A 69 16.01 -5.75 -6.73
N LEU A 70 15.88 -4.94 -5.68
CA LEU A 70 17.00 -4.49 -4.83
C LEU A 70 17.12 -5.34 -3.55
N SER A 71 16.50 -6.52 -3.53
CA SER A 71 16.43 -7.41 -2.36
C SER A 71 17.79 -7.87 -1.83
N ALA A 72 18.84 -7.77 -2.63
CA ALA A 72 20.22 -8.12 -2.25
C ALA A 72 20.97 -7.00 -1.51
N THR A 73 20.44 -5.77 -1.51
CA THR A 73 21.13 -4.61 -0.93
C THR A 73 20.30 -3.94 0.15
N LEU A 74 20.89 -3.72 1.32
CA LEU A 74 20.21 -3.09 2.45
C LEU A 74 19.65 -1.72 2.10
N TRP A 75 20.45 -0.85 1.50
CA TRP A 75 20.02 0.49 1.09
C TRP A 75 18.90 0.46 0.06
N GLY A 76 18.95 -0.50 -0.87
CA GLY A 76 17.90 -0.71 -1.85
C GLY A 76 16.56 -1.07 -1.19
N ILE A 77 16.58 -2.00 -0.23
CA ILE A 77 15.39 -2.38 0.55
C ILE A 77 14.85 -1.17 1.33
N ILE A 78 15.71 -0.39 2.00
CA ILE A 78 15.28 0.79 2.78
C ILE A 78 14.56 1.79 1.88
N VAL A 79 15.17 2.19 0.76
CA VAL A 79 14.60 3.18 -0.17
C VAL A 79 13.30 2.65 -0.78
N ALA A 80 13.28 1.40 -1.22
CA ALA A 80 12.10 0.77 -1.80
C ALA A 80 10.93 0.69 -0.80
N SER A 81 11.22 0.29 0.45
CA SER A 81 10.23 0.28 1.53
C SER A 81 9.68 1.67 1.83
N LEU A 82 10.51 2.72 1.82
CA LEU A 82 10.04 4.10 2.02
C LEU A 82 9.07 4.53 0.91
N VAL A 83 9.39 4.22 -0.35
CA VAL A 83 8.50 4.50 -1.50
C VAL A 83 7.19 3.74 -1.36
N PHE A 84 7.25 2.45 -1.00
CA PHE A 84 6.07 1.64 -0.77
C PHE A 84 5.18 2.21 0.36
N VAL A 85 5.77 2.50 1.52
CA VAL A 85 5.03 3.05 2.67
C VAL A 85 4.41 4.40 2.34
N ALA A 86 5.12 5.27 1.61
CA ALA A 86 4.56 6.54 1.15
C ALA A 86 3.33 6.31 0.25
N GLY A 87 3.41 5.38 -0.70
CA GLY A 87 2.28 4.99 -1.54
C GLY A 87 1.08 4.50 -0.74
N ILE A 88 1.30 3.62 0.25
CA ILE A 88 0.23 3.11 1.13
C ILE A 88 -0.35 4.22 2.02
N ALA A 89 0.50 5.10 2.57
CA ALA A 89 0.06 6.24 3.38
C ALA A 89 -0.86 7.19 2.61
N MET A 90 -0.69 7.26 1.29
CA MET A 90 -1.59 7.98 0.39
C MET A 90 -2.84 7.16 0.04
N ALA A 91 -2.70 5.86 -0.24
CA ALA A 91 -3.78 5.01 -0.71
C ALA A 91 -4.90 4.86 0.33
N VAL A 92 -4.54 4.62 1.60
CA VAL A 92 -5.51 4.32 2.66
C VAL A 92 -6.54 5.45 2.85
N PRO A 93 -6.15 6.70 3.15
CA PRO A 93 -7.12 7.79 3.36
C PRO A 93 -7.90 8.10 2.08
N THR A 94 -7.27 7.97 0.92
CA THR A 94 -7.92 8.22 -0.37
C THR A 94 -9.00 7.18 -0.66
N MET A 95 -8.74 5.91 -0.40
CA MET A 95 -9.74 4.84 -0.56
C MET A 95 -10.89 4.97 0.44
N ILE A 96 -10.61 5.34 1.69
CA ILE A 96 -11.65 5.63 2.69
C ILE A 96 -12.58 6.73 2.18
N THR A 97 -12.03 7.81 1.62
CA THR A 97 -12.81 8.91 1.07
C THR A 97 -13.66 8.46 -0.13
N LEU A 98 -13.07 7.72 -1.09
CA LEU A 98 -13.79 7.18 -2.24
C LEU A 98 -14.93 6.25 -1.83
N PHE A 99 -14.70 5.33 -0.90
CA PHE A 99 -15.75 4.46 -0.37
C PHE A 99 -16.85 5.24 0.32
N GLY A 100 -16.50 6.26 1.12
CA GLY A 100 -17.47 7.13 1.78
C GLY A 100 -18.34 7.92 0.80
N GLN A 101 -17.78 8.35 -0.33
CA GLN A 101 -18.51 9.01 -1.40
C GLN A 101 -19.40 8.03 -2.18
N ALA A 102 -18.84 6.90 -2.61
CA ALA A 102 -19.54 5.90 -3.40
C ALA A 102 -20.70 5.22 -2.67
N SER A 103 -20.65 5.18 -1.33
CA SER A 103 -21.69 4.56 -0.51
C SER A 103 -22.79 5.52 -0.01
N ALA A 104 -22.83 6.75 -0.49
CA ALA A 104 -23.92 7.68 -0.18
C ALA A 104 -25.26 7.12 -0.70
N PRO A 105 -26.39 7.25 0.06
CA PRO A 105 -26.53 7.88 1.38
C PRO A 105 -26.10 6.97 2.57
N TYR A 106 -25.79 5.68 2.35
CA TYR A 106 -25.52 4.69 3.40
C TYR A 106 -24.04 4.64 3.79
N ARG A 107 -23.42 5.78 4.06
CA ARG A 107 -21.97 5.90 4.35
C ARG A 107 -21.48 4.96 5.45
N ALA A 108 -22.27 4.78 6.50
CA ALA A 108 -21.90 3.89 7.62
C ALA A 108 -21.72 2.44 7.16
N GLY A 109 -22.61 1.93 6.32
CA GLY A 109 -22.51 0.58 5.73
C GLY A 109 -21.29 0.45 4.83
N GLY A 110 -21.03 1.42 3.95
CA GLY A 110 -19.86 1.43 3.09
C GLY A 110 -18.54 1.44 3.88
N MET A 111 -18.47 2.22 4.96
CA MET A 111 -17.29 2.25 5.84
C MET A 111 -17.09 0.93 6.60
N ALA A 112 -18.18 0.26 7.00
CA ALA A 112 -18.11 -1.08 7.62
C ALA A 112 -17.55 -2.12 6.65
N VAL A 113 -18.01 -2.11 5.39
CA VAL A 113 -17.48 -2.99 4.33
C VAL A 113 -16.00 -2.70 4.08
N ASN A 114 -15.60 -1.43 3.96
CA ASN A 114 -14.20 -1.06 3.79
C ASN A 114 -13.34 -1.57 4.96
N GLY A 115 -13.80 -1.42 6.20
CA GLY A 115 -13.12 -1.95 7.37
C GLY A 115 -12.97 -3.47 7.31
N ALA A 116 -14.03 -4.20 6.99
CA ALA A 116 -14.00 -5.66 6.85
C ALA A 116 -12.97 -6.12 5.80
N VAL A 117 -12.94 -5.47 4.63
CA VAL A 117 -11.97 -5.77 3.56
C VAL A 117 -10.54 -5.51 4.01
N LEU A 118 -10.29 -4.40 4.72
CA LEU A 118 -8.98 -4.09 5.29
C LEU A 118 -8.51 -5.14 6.30
N PHE A 119 -9.40 -5.57 7.21
CA PHE A 119 -9.07 -6.60 8.20
C PHE A 119 -8.82 -7.97 7.57
N ILE A 120 -9.63 -8.38 6.59
CA ILE A 120 -9.40 -9.62 5.83
C ILE A 120 -8.04 -9.55 5.12
N GLY A 121 -7.74 -8.45 4.45
CA GLY A 121 -6.46 -8.26 3.79
C GLY A 121 -5.28 -8.26 4.76
N ALA A 122 -5.42 -7.68 5.95
CA ALA A 122 -4.40 -7.70 6.99
C ALA A 122 -4.17 -9.11 7.53
N SER A 123 -5.23 -9.90 7.73
CA SER A 123 -5.16 -11.29 8.22
C SER A 123 -4.51 -12.23 7.20
N LEU A 124 -4.74 -12.01 5.91
CA LEU A 124 -4.12 -12.80 4.83
C LEU A 124 -2.63 -12.44 4.63
N GLY A 125 -2.20 -11.28 5.10
CA GLY A 125 -0.82 -10.82 4.93
C GLY A 125 0.23 -11.79 5.47
N PRO A 126 0.19 -12.18 6.76
CA PRO A 126 1.13 -13.13 7.33
C PRO A 126 1.06 -14.53 6.68
N LEU A 127 -0.13 -14.93 6.19
CA LEU A 127 -0.31 -16.19 5.46
C LEU A 127 0.46 -16.15 4.13
N ALA A 128 0.31 -15.07 3.38
CA ALA A 128 1.04 -14.86 2.13
C ALA A 128 2.57 -14.88 2.34
N ALA A 129 3.05 -14.31 3.44
CA ALA A 129 4.47 -14.31 3.80
C ALA A 129 5.03 -15.71 4.16
N ARG A 130 4.17 -16.69 4.45
CA ARG A 130 4.56 -18.09 4.73
C ARG A 130 4.57 -18.99 3.50
N LEU A 131 4.14 -18.49 2.35
CA LEU A 131 4.21 -19.27 1.12
C LEU A 131 5.67 -19.63 0.80
N PRO A 132 5.92 -20.85 0.31
CA PRO A 132 7.26 -21.31 -0.05
C PRO A 132 7.73 -20.69 -1.38
N VAL A 133 7.71 -19.36 -1.46
CA VAL A 133 8.14 -18.56 -2.61
C VAL A 133 9.27 -17.63 -2.20
N GLY A 134 10.15 -17.31 -3.14
CA GLY A 134 11.23 -16.36 -2.88
C GLY A 134 10.71 -14.97 -2.54
N PHE A 135 11.47 -14.22 -1.72
CA PHE A 135 11.10 -12.86 -1.30
C PHE A 135 10.75 -11.95 -2.49
N SER A 136 11.60 -11.91 -3.52
CA SER A 136 11.37 -11.09 -4.72
C SER A 136 10.09 -11.48 -5.45
N THR A 137 9.80 -12.79 -5.58
CA THR A 137 8.59 -13.29 -6.23
C THR A 137 7.34 -12.85 -5.46
N LEU A 138 7.38 -12.90 -4.12
CA LEU A 138 6.29 -12.41 -3.28
C LEU A 138 6.08 -10.91 -3.46
N MET A 139 7.15 -10.10 -3.49
CA MET A 139 7.04 -8.65 -3.69
C MET A 139 6.43 -8.31 -5.05
N TRP A 140 6.81 -9.02 -6.11
CA TRP A 140 6.24 -8.82 -7.45
C TRP A 140 4.77 -9.26 -7.54
N ALA A 141 4.40 -10.35 -6.87
CA ALA A 141 3.00 -10.77 -6.79
C ALA A 141 2.14 -9.71 -6.05
N LEU A 142 2.64 -9.16 -4.94
CA LEU A 142 1.96 -8.09 -4.22
C LEU A 142 1.86 -6.79 -5.04
N ALA A 143 2.90 -6.46 -5.82
CA ALA A 143 2.85 -5.34 -6.76
C ALA A 143 1.77 -5.55 -7.84
N GLY A 144 1.65 -6.77 -8.37
CA GLY A 144 0.60 -7.15 -9.30
C GLY A 144 -0.81 -6.93 -8.72
N VAL A 145 -1.02 -7.32 -7.46
CA VAL A 145 -2.28 -7.07 -6.74
C VAL A 145 -2.60 -5.57 -6.65
N LEU A 146 -1.60 -4.73 -6.36
CA LEU A 146 -1.79 -3.27 -6.29
C LEU A 146 -2.09 -2.66 -7.67
N LEU A 147 -1.47 -3.16 -8.73
CA LEU A 147 -1.76 -2.72 -10.09
C LEU A 147 -3.18 -3.14 -10.53
N LEU A 148 -3.62 -4.34 -10.15
CA LEU A 148 -5.01 -4.77 -10.36
C LEU A 148 -5.98 -3.87 -9.60
N ALA A 149 -5.69 -3.52 -8.35
CA ALA A 149 -6.50 -2.58 -7.58
C ALA A 149 -6.55 -1.19 -8.25
N CYS A 150 -5.42 -0.71 -8.79
CA CYS A 150 -5.37 0.52 -9.59
C CYS A 150 -6.29 0.42 -10.81
N GLY A 151 -6.25 -0.70 -11.54
CA GLY A 151 -7.14 -0.98 -12.67
C GLY A 151 -8.62 -0.95 -12.28
N CYS A 152 -8.98 -1.58 -11.16
CA CYS A 152 -10.35 -1.53 -10.64
C CYS A 152 -10.81 -0.10 -10.33
N VAL A 153 -9.96 0.73 -9.72
CA VAL A 153 -10.28 2.15 -9.47
C VAL A 153 -10.48 2.91 -10.78
N MET A 154 -9.65 2.65 -11.81
CA MET A 154 -9.83 3.29 -13.12
C MET A 154 -11.15 2.90 -13.80
N VAL A 155 -11.51 1.62 -13.74
CA VAL A 155 -12.79 1.14 -14.29
C VAL A 155 -13.96 1.75 -13.54
N PHE A 156 -13.92 1.74 -12.22
CA PHE A 156 -14.95 2.36 -11.39
C PHE A 156 -15.19 3.84 -11.76
N GLN A 157 -14.11 4.62 -11.91
CA GLN A 157 -14.19 6.03 -12.27
C GLN A 157 -14.74 6.29 -13.68
N ARG A 158 -14.55 5.36 -14.59
CA ARG A 158 -15.12 5.45 -15.95
C ARG A 158 -16.61 5.13 -15.98
N LEU A 159 -17.07 4.27 -15.08
CA LEU A 159 -18.47 3.85 -14.98
C LEU A 159 -19.31 4.80 -14.11
N SER A 160 -18.68 5.60 -13.24
CA SER A 160 -19.39 6.60 -12.44
C SER A 160 -19.75 7.81 -13.30
N PRO A 161 -21.02 8.29 -13.26
CA PRO A 161 -21.45 9.46 -14.06
C PRO A 161 -20.67 10.73 -13.70
N PRO A 162 -20.51 11.68 -14.66
CA PRO A 162 -19.73 12.91 -14.47
C PRO A 162 -20.33 13.90 -13.46
N ASP A 163 -21.55 13.69 -13.00
CA ASP A 163 -22.38 14.70 -12.31
C ASP A 163 -22.21 14.71 -10.77
N GLU A 164 -21.29 13.93 -10.21
CA GLU A 164 -21.02 13.91 -8.76
C GLU A 164 -19.60 14.39 -8.39
N ARG A 165 -19.05 15.37 -9.12
CA ARG A 165 -17.72 15.93 -8.83
C ARG A 165 -17.78 17.26 -8.13
#